data_63966205c7ea25c0479f12fd71f60c8f
#
_entry.id   63966205c7ea25c0479f12fd71f60c8f
#
_cell.length_a   1.000
_cell.length_b   1.000
_cell.length_c   1.000
_cell.angle_alpha   90.00
_cell.angle_beta   90.00
_cell.angle_gamma   90.00
#
_symmetry.space_group_name_H-M   'P 1'
#
loop_
_entity.id
_entity.type
_entity.pdbx_description
1 polymer ?
#
loop_
_entity_poly.entity_id
_entity_poly.type
_entity_poly.pdbx_seq_one_letter_code
_entity_poly.pdbx_strand_id
1 'polypeptide(L)'
;MNRIFKPTGGGAERYSIALVEQLAERHEMHIFAQDIDHHWPGVVYHRIPTPFVKPRWINQLWFATATWWLTRRGFDVVHSHENTWHGQVQTVHVVPVKYGLLHGRSGWRMFLRYLKIVTSPRLLAYWWLEHARYRVRSDRRIVLASKRLQPIMASAYPRSDPLCTVLTPGVAHVHEQASPEEKLAARAKLALPSAGCCILFVGNDYRKKGLPALLGALAHLPADCYLAVVGNSSQIAGFQHEVQTRGLGERVFFLGALNPVDVAYRAADCLAHPTLEDTFAMVVLEALAFSLPVVVSGADY
;
A
#
# COMPACT_ATOMS: atom_id res chain seq x y z
N MET A 1 -4.40 13.49 6.54
CA MET A 1 -4.55 12.58 7.70
C MET A 1 -4.21 11.17 7.28
N ASN A 2 -3.27 10.55 7.94
CA ASN A 2 -2.85 9.16 7.71
C ASN A 2 -2.41 8.58 9.07
N ARG A 3 -2.77 7.35 9.43
CA ARG A 3 -2.35 6.78 10.74
C ARG A 3 -0.86 6.53 10.82
N ILE A 4 -0.26 6.11 9.73
CA ILE A 4 1.17 5.89 9.60
C ILE A 4 1.71 6.87 8.56
N PHE A 5 2.75 7.61 8.89
CA PHE A 5 3.40 8.57 8.00
C PHE A 5 4.91 8.33 8.04
N LYS A 6 5.35 7.30 7.28
CA LYS A 6 6.72 6.79 7.25
C LYS A 6 7.13 6.36 5.84
N PRO A 7 8.37 6.60 5.40
CA PRO A 7 8.88 6.14 4.11
C PRO A 7 8.90 4.60 3.98
N THR A 8 9.12 3.90 5.10
CA THR A 8 9.11 2.43 5.18
C THR A 8 7.71 1.82 5.21
N GLY A 9 6.66 2.63 5.14
CA GLY A 9 5.26 2.21 5.04
C GLY A 9 4.93 1.52 3.72
N GLY A 10 3.65 1.36 3.46
CA GLY A 10 3.16 0.83 2.18
C GLY A 10 3.10 1.88 1.07
N GLY A 11 2.56 1.50 -0.09
CA GLY A 11 2.41 2.42 -1.23
C GLY A 11 1.52 3.63 -0.94
N ALA A 12 0.49 3.47 -0.10
CA ALA A 12 -0.39 4.58 0.30
C ALA A 12 0.34 5.62 1.15
N GLU A 13 1.21 5.18 2.05
CA GLU A 13 2.05 6.05 2.89
C GLU A 13 3.05 6.82 2.04
N ARG A 14 3.76 6.15 1.14
CA ARG A 14 4.70 6.81 0.21
C ARG A 14 4.01 7.80 -0.72
N TYR A 15 2.82 7.46 -1.25
CA TYR A 15 2.01 8.40 -2.01
C TYR A 15 1.66 9.65 -1.20
N SER A 16 1.26 9.47 0.07
CA SER A 16 0.91 10.59 0.95
C SER A 16 2.12 11.49 1.24
N ILE A 17 3.31 10.91 1.42
CA ILE A 17 4.56 11.63 1.66
C ILE A 17 4.91 12.45 0.41
N ALA A 18 4.98 11.83 -0.76
CA ALA A 18 5.28 12.52 -2.01
C ALA A 18 4.31 13.68 -2.29
N LEU A 19 3.01 13.48 -2.00
CA LEU A 19 2.01 14.54 -2.14
C LEU A 19 2.28 15.72 -1.19
N VAL A 20 2.63 15.43 0.06
CA VAL A 20 2.93 16.47 1.07
C VAL A 20 4.18 17.26 0.69
N GLU A 21 5.25 16.61 0.27
CA GLU A 21 6.50 17.24 -0.14
C GLU A 21 6.28 18.19 -1.32
N GLN A 22 5.50 17.81 -2.31
CA GLN A 22 5.17 18.65 -3.47
C GLN A 22 4.23 19.82 -3.11
N LEU A 23 3.32 19.64 -2.17
CA LEU A 23 2.38 20.71 -1.79
C LEU A 23 2.96 21.67 -0.74
N ALA A 24 3.93 21.24 0.06
CA ALA A 24 4.52 22.06 1.14
C ALA A 24 5.22 23.34 0.63
N GLU A 25 5.63 23.38 -0.64
CA GLU A 25 6.20 24.57 -1.26
C GLU A 25 5.18 25.71 -1.46
N ARG A 26 3.89 25.38 -1.51
CA ARG A 26 2.81 26.32 -1.88
C ARG A 26 1.73 26.45 -0.83
N HIS A 27 1.69 25.53 0.14
CA HIS A 27 0.64 25.44 1.14
C HIS A 27 1.24 25.22 2.52
N GLU A 28 0.60 25.76 3.55
CA GLU A 28 0.88 25.40 4.94
C GLU A 28 0.32 24.00 5.21
N MET A 29 1.22 23.04 5.40
CA MET A 29 0.87 21.63 5.51
C MET A 29 0.89 21.16 6.96
N HIS A 30 -0.22 20.57 7.40
CA HIS A 30 -0.37 19.95 8.72
C HIS A 30 -0.63 18.46 8.59
N ILE A 31 0.23 17.65 9.17
CA ILE A 31 0.10 16.19 9.16
C ILE A 31 -0.42 15.69 10.50
N PHE A 32 -1.54 14.97 10.47
CA PHE A 32 -2.12 14.30 11.63
C PHE A 32 -1.91 12.80 11.48
N ALA A 33 -1.05 12.20 12.32
CA ALA A 33 -0.74 10.78 12.27
C ALA A 33 -0.44 10.20 13.66
N GLN A 34 -0.59 8.88 13.84
CA GLN A 34 -0.26 8.18 15.07
C GLN A 34 1.22 7.78 15.13
N ASP A 35 1.77 7.42 13.99
CA ASP A 35 3.16 7.00 13.85
C ASP A 35 3.83 7.82 12.75
N ILE A 36 4.81 8.65 13.13
CA ILE A 36 5.48 9.61 12.27
C ILE A 36 6.96 9.34 12.31
N ASP A 37 7.54 9.08 11.16
CA ASP A 37 8.98 8.93 10.93
C ASP A 37 9.32 9.60 9.59
N HIS A 38 9.04 10.89 9.52
CA HIS A 38 9.28 11.75 8.38
C HIS A 38 9.42 13.19 8.86
N HIS A 39 10.31 13.92 8.22
CA HIS A 39 10.49 15.34 8.48
C HIS A 39 10.70 16.09 7.15
N TRP A 40 9.93 17.17 6.95
CA TRP A 40 10.05 18.03 5.78
C TRP A 40 9.97 19.50 6.21
N PRO A 41 10.82 20.40 5.67
CA PRO A 41 10.80 21.81 6.02
C PRO A 41 9.42 22.45 5.75
N GLY A 42 8.94 23.27 6.68
CA GLY A 42 7.64 23.95 6.55
C GLY A 42 6.40 23.10 6.81
N VAL A 43 6.54 21.81 7.14
CA VAL A 43 5.42 20.92 7.49
C VAL A 43 5.28 20.83 9.00
N VAL A 44 4.04 21.02 9.51
CA VAL A 44 3.71 20.89 10.93
C VAL A 44 3.16 19.50 11.21
N TYR A 45 3.72 18.80 12.18
CA TYR A 45 3.36 17.43 12.53
C TYR A 45 2.61 17.36 13.85
N HIS A 46 1.42 16.75 13.81
CA HIS A 46 0.55 16.52 14.96
C HIS A 46 0.46 15.02 15.25
N ARG A 47 1.08 14.58 16.33
CA ARG A 47 1.02 13.18 16.75
C ARG A 47 -0.29 12.90 17.49
N ILE A 48 -1.10 11.99 16.95
CA ILE A 48 -2.33 11.51 17.57
C ILE A 48 -2.00 10.34 18.49
N PRO A 49 -2.38 10.36 19.76
CA PRO A 49 -2.18 9.24 20.68
C PRO A 49 -2.81 7.94 20.17
N THR A 50 -2.21 6.81 20.53
CA THR A 50 -2.73 5.47 20.23
C THR A 50 -3.09 4.77 21.55
N PRO A 51 -4.21 5.13 22.20
CA PRO A 51 -4.59 4.56 23.50
C PRO A 51 -4.94 3.07 23.39
N PHE A 52 -5.35 2.61 22.18
CA PHE A 52 -5.77 1.24 21.94
C PHE A 52 -4.96 0.64 20.79
N VAL A 53 -3.97 -0.18 21.10
CA VAL A 53 -3.23 -0.94 20.07
C VAL A 53 -4.11 -2.03 19.46
N LYS A 54 -4.92 -2.67 20.29
CA LYS A 54 -5.93 -3.69 19.92
C LYS A 54 -7.21 -3.47 20.71
N PRO A 55 -8.37 -3.76 20.11
CA PRO A 55 -8.59 -4.14 18.70
C PRO A 55 -8.46 -2.94 17.75
N ARG A 56 -7.94 -3.18 16.54
CA ARG A 56 -7.63 -2.14 15.55
C ARG A 56 -8.82 -1.25 15.15
N TRP A 57 -10.05 -1.78 15.18
CA TRP A 57 -11.24 -1.01 14.81
C TRP A 57 -11.57 0.09 15.83
N ILE A 58 -11.31 -0.14 17.13
CA ILE A 58 -11.46 0.89 18.16
C ILE A 58 -10.43 2.01 17.95
N ASN A 59 -9.18 1.65 17.65
CA ASN A 59 -8.17 2.64 17.32
C ASN A 59 -8.51 3.44 16.05
N GLN A 60 -9.17 2.82 15.07
CA GLN A 60 -9.64 3.52 13.87
C GLN A 60 -10.73 4.54 14.20
N LEU A 61 -11.69 4.18 15.05
CA LEU A 61 -12.73 5.10 15.53
C LEU A 61 -12.12 6.25 16.35
N TRP A 62 -11.18 5.91 17.24
CA TRP A 62 -10.46 6.93 18.01
C TRP A 62 -9.73 7.91 17.11
N PHE A 63 -8.95 7.42 16.16
CA PHE A 63 -8.21 8.25 15.21
C PHE A 63 -9.17 9.18 14.43
N ALA A 64 -10.27 8.62 13.93
CA ALA A 64 -11.27 9.40 13.21
C ALA A 64 -11.92 10.47 14.08
N THR A 65 -12.20 10.19 15.37
CA THR A 65 -12.78 11.15 16.30
C THR A 65 -11.78 12.24 16.69
N ALA A 66 -10.55 11.84 17.03
CA ALA A 66 -9.51 12.78 17.44
C ALA A 66 -9.15 13.74 16.29
N THR A 67 -8.97 13.21 15.08
CA THR A 67 -8.68 14.06 13.93
C THR A 67 -9.84 14.93 13.53
N TRP A 68 -11.11 14.47 13.64
CA TRP A 68 -12.28 15.31 13.45
C TRP A 68 -12.29 16.49 14.43
N TRP A 69 -12.04 16.24 15.70
CA TRP A 69 -12.01 17.28 16.73
C TRP A 69 -10.93 18.33 16.43
N LEU A 70 -9.74 17.90 16.04
CA LEU A 70 -8.60 18.78 15.80
C LEU A 70 -8.71 19.54 14.47
N THR A 71 -9.40 18.96 13.46
CA THR A 71 -9.46 19.57 12.12
C THR A 71 -10.80 20.22 11.77
N ARG A 72 -11.75 20.28 12.71
CA ARG A 72 -13.07 20.89 12.47
C ARG A 72 -13.05 22.39 12.26
N ARG A 73 -11.98 23.08 12.66
CA ARG A 73 -11.75 24.51 12.49
C ARG A 73 -10.29 24.78 12.19
N GLY A 74 -10.02 25.89 11.48
CA GLY A 74 -8.66 26.36 11.24
C GLY A 74 -7.95 25.70 10.06
N PHE A 75 -8.68 24.99 9.19
CA PHE A 75 -8.12 24.38 7.98
C PHE A 75 -9.05 24.62 6.80
N ASP A 76 -8.51 25.07 5.69
CA ASP A 76 -9.26 25.30 4.44
C ASP A 76 -9.66 23.98 3.80
N VAL A 77 -8.74 23.00 3.79
CA VAL A 77 -8.95 21.67 3.23
C VAL A 77 -8.44 20.61 4.18
N VAL A 78 -9.29 19.63 4.48
CA VAL A 78 -8.92 18.43 5.23
C VAL A 78 -8.91 17.25 4.27
N HIS A 79 -7.72 16.70 4.03
CA HIS A 79 -7.50 15.54 3.16
C HIS A 79 -7.26 14.27 4.00
N SER A 80 -8.01 13.19 3.73
CA SER A 80 -7.86 11.92 4.42
C SER A 80 -7.49 10.78 3.47
N HIS A 81 -6.47 10.02 3.84
CA HIS A 81 -6.08 8.74 3.24
C HIS A 81 -6.64 7.56 4.05
N GLU A 82 -7.21 7.84 5.22
CA GLU A 82 -7.75 6.85 6.15
C GLU A 82 -9.28 6.75 6.06
N ASN A 83 -9.83 5.68 6.65
CA ASN A 83 -11.26 5.52 6.77
C ASN A 83 -11.81 6.41 7.89
N THR A 84 -12.11 7.67 7.54
CA THR A 84 -12.68 8.69 8.44
C THR A 84 -13.97 9.24 7.86
N TRP A 85 -14.89 9.70 8.71
CA TRP A 85 -16.18 10.28 8.25
C TRP A 85 -16.10 11.74 7.81
N HIS A 86 -14.99 12.42 8.09
CA HIS A 86 -14.79 13.85 7.83
C HIS A 86 -13.67 14.08 6.79
N GLY A 87 -13.54 15.32 6.38
CA GLY A 87 -12.59 15.77 5.35
C GLY A 87 -13.24 15.96 3.99
N GLN A 88 -12.83 17.02 3.32
CA GLN A 88 -13.33 17.39 1.99
C GLN A 88 -12.73 16.49 0.90
N VAL A 89 -11.47 16.10 1.03
CA VAL A 89 -10.81 15.20 0.08
C VAL A 89 -10.59 13.83 0.72
N GLN A 90 -11.01 12.77 0.02
CA GLN A 90 -10.89 11.38 0.46
C GLN A 90 -10.14 10.57 -0.59
N THR A 91 -8.88 10.18 -0.33
CA THR A 91 -8.17 9.29 -1.25
C THR A 91 -8.38 7.83 -0.91
N VAL A 92 -8.77 7.06 -1.91
CA VAL A 92 -9.09 5.63 -1.82
C VAL A 92 -7.93 4.84 -2.41
N HIS A 93 -7.22 4.10 -1.54
CA HIS A 93 -6.08 3.26 -1.90
C HIS A 93 -6.42 1.77 -1.92
N VAL A 94 -7.57 1.38 -1.36
CA VAL A 94 -7.95 -0.02 -1.16
C VAL A 94 -9.37 -0.25 -1.64
N VAL A 95 -9.69 -1.50 -1.95
CA VAL A 95 -11.05 -1.91 -2.29
C VAL A 95 -11.99 -1.61 -1.11
N PRO A 96 -13.14 -0.94 -1.34
CA PRO A 96 -14.11 -0.66 -0.31
C PRO A 96 -14.56 -1.91 0.45
N VAL A 97 -14.68 -1.80 1.77
CA VAL A 97 -15.10 -2.91 2.65
C VAL A 97 -16.47 -3.45 2.24
N LYS A 98 -17.40 -2.56 1.90
CA LYS A 98 -18.74 -2.94 1.40
C LYS A 98 -18.65 -3.83 0.17
N TYR A 99 -17.82 -3.47 -0.80
CA TYR A 99 -17.60 -4.27 -2.01
C TYR A 99 -17.04 -5.65 -1.66
N GLY A 100 -15.96 -5.72 -0.91
CA GLY A 100 -15.35 -7.00 -0.49
C GLY A 100 -16.27 -7.89 0.35
N LEU A 101 -17.22 -7.30 1.08
CA LEU A 101 -18.20 -8.05 1.86
C LEU A 101 -19.35 -8.62 1.03
N LEU A 102 -19.83 -7.89 0.02
CA LEU A 102 -21.09 -8.20 -0.67
C LEU A 102 -20.92 -8.68 -2.11
N HIS A 103 -19.87 -8.21 -2.82
CA HIS A 103 -19.68 -8.51 -4.24
C HIS A 103 -19.59 -10.04 -4.50
N GLY A 104 -20.19 -10.49 -5.59
CA GLY A 104 -20.21 -11.91 -6.00
C GLY A 104 -21.04 -12.82 -5.10
N ARG A 105 -21.90 -12.27 -4.21
CA ARG A 105 -22.77 -13.05 -3.33
C ARG A 105 -24.23 -12.75 -3.61
N SER A 106 -25.05 -13.83 -3.54
CA SER A 106 -26.50 -13.74 -3.73
C SER A 106 -27.22 -14.72 -2.80
N GLY A 107 -28.53 -14.62 -2.70
CA GLY A 107 -29.40 -15.54 -1.97
C GLY A 107 -28.94 -15.76 -0.52
N TRP A 108 -28.92 -17.05 -0.10
CA TRP A 108 -28.58 -17.46 1.26
C TRP A 108 -27.17 -16.99 1.73
N ARG A 109 -26.21 -17.00 0.83
CA ARG A 109 -24.85 -16.51 1.16
C ARG A 109 -24.84 -15.03 1.50
N MET A 110 -25.66 -14.23 0.86
CA MET A 110 -25.86 -12.81 1.16
C MET A 110 -26.50 -12.64 2.54
N PHE A 111 -27.56 -13.40 2.86
CA PHE A 111 -28.22 -13.36 4.16
C PHE A 111 -27.24 -13.68 5.29
N LEU A 112 -26.49 -14.78 5.19
CA LEU A 112 -25.47 -15.14 6.19
C LEU A 112 -24.41 -14.04 6.34
N ARG A 113 -24.08 -13.36 5.26
CA ARG A 113 -23.12 -12.26 5.31
C ARG A 113 -23.68 -11.05 6.07
N TYR A 114 -24.93 -10.69 5.83
CA TYR A 114 -25.60 -9.63 6.61
C TYR A 114 -25.69 -9.99 8.09
N LEU A 115 -26.07 -11.20 8.41
CA LEU A 115 -26.11 -11.69 9.80
C LEU A 115 -24.72 -11.53 10.46
N LYS A 116 -23.65 -11.95 9.77
CA LYS A 116 -22.28 -11.77 10.26
C LYS A 116 -21.89 -10.30 10.43
N ILE A 117 -22.37 -9.40 9.57
CA ILE A 117 -22.08 -7.97 9.68
C ILE A 117 -22.76 -7.40 10.92
N VAL A 118 -24.06 -7.65 11.12
CA VAL A 118 -24.82 -7.09 12.25
C VAL A 118 -24.40 -7.67 13.59
N THR A 119 -23.89 -8.88 13.63
CA THR A 119 -23.37 -9.50 14.86
C THR A 119 -21.90 -9.17 15.16
N SER A 120 -21.20 -8.48 14.25
CA SER A 120 -19.78 -8.11 14.43
C SER A 120 -19.60 -6.62 14.61
N PRO A 121 -19.34 -6.12 15.85
CA PRO A 121 -19.09 -4.69 16.10
C PRO A 121 -17.98 -4.12 15.22
N ARG A 122 -16.95 -4.91 14.94
CA ARG A 122 -15.86 -4.55 14.04
C ARG A 122 -16.35 -4.27 12.63
N LEU A 123 -17.15 -5.16 12.05
CA LEU A 123 -17.64 -5.00 10.68
C LEU A 123 -18.64 -3.84 10.59
N LEU A 124 -19.50 -3.67 11.60
CA LEU A 124 -20.40 -2.54 11.69
C LEU A 124 -19.63 -1.21 11.76
N ALA A 125 -18.60 -1.12 12.58
CA ALA A 125 -17.78 0.10 12.70
C ALA A 125 -17.12 0.47 11.36
N TYR A 126 -16.49 -0.49 10.68
CA TYR A 126 -15.88 -0.23 9.38
C TYR A 126 -16.91 0.11 8.30
N TRP A 127 -18.04 -0.57 8.29
CA TRP A 127 -19.14 -0.28 7.36
C TRP A 127 -19.69 1.11 7.57
N TRP A 128 -19.94 1.49 8.83
CA TRP A 128 -20.44 2.81 9.17
C TRP A 128 -19.45 3.92 8.80
N LEU A 129 -18.17 3.75 9.16
CA LEU A 129 -17.10 4.69 8.79
C LEU A 129 -17.03 4.89 7.28
N GLU A 130 -17.03 3.78 6.54
CA GLU A 130 -16.94 3.81 5.09
C GLU A 130 -18.17 4.46 4.44
N HIS A 131 -19.37 4.15 4.96
CA HIS A 131 -20.60 4.79 4.50
C HIS A 131 -20.58 6.30 4.73
N ALA A 132 -20.14 6.73 5.90
CA ALA A 132 -20.01 8.13 6.24
C ALA A 132 -18.91 8.83 5.42
N ARG A 133 -17.81 8.13 5.13
CA ARG A 133 -16.71 8.58 4.28
C ARG A 133 -17.18 8.91 2.87
N TYR A 134 -18.01 8.05 2.27
CA TYR A 134 -18.47 8.19 0.88
C TYR A 134 -19.85 8.85 0.76
N ARG A 135 -20.38 9.42 1.85
CA ARG A 135 -21.62 10.17 1.80
C ARG A 135 -21.49 11.38 0.88
N VAL A 136 -22.50 11.57 0.01
CA VAL A 136 -22.55 12.70 -0.91
C VAL A 136 -22.66 14.02 -0.14
N ARG A 137 -21.74 14.93 -0.43
CA ARG A 137 -21.69 16.30 0.10
C ARG A 137 -21.13 17.22 -0.98
N SER A 138 -21.61 18.46 -1.03
CA SER A 138 -21.20 19.44 -2.04
C SER A 138 -19.71 19.81 -1.95
N ASP A 139 -19.16 19.78 -0.76
CA ASP A 139 -17.77 20.10 -0.44
C ASP A 139 -16.81 18.90 -0.56
N ARG A 140 -17.32 17.70 -0.91
CA ARG A 140 -16.52 16.46 -0.93
C ARG A 140 -16.01 16.13 -2.31
N ARG A 141 -14.77 15.63 -2.37
CA ARG A 141 -14.14 15.00 -3.53
C ARG A 141 -13.54 13.66 -3.12
N ILE A 142 -13.69 12.67 -3.97
CA ILE A 142 -13.16 11.31 -3.76
C ILE A 142 -12.11 11.05 -4.83
N VAL A 143 -10.88 10.85 -4.41
CA VAL A 143 -9.75 10.55 -5.30
C VAL A 143 -9.54 9.05 -5.31
N LEU A 144 -9.62 8.45 -6.48
CA LEU A 144 -9.36 7.02 -6.69
C LEU A 144 -7.92 6.83 -7.18
N ALA A 145 -7.12 6.06 -6.45
CA ALA A 145 -5.72 5.85 -6.80
C ALA A 145 -5.51 5.03 -8.09
N SER A 146 -6.55 4.41 -8.64
CA SER A 146 -6.47 3.69 -9.91
C SER A 146 -7.79 3.67 -10.66
N LYS A 147 -7.72 3.50 -11.99
CA LYS A 147 -8.90 3.28 -12.85
C LYS A 147 -9.71 2.05 -12.43
N ARG A 148 -9.05 1.01 -11.92
CA ARG A 148 -9.70 -0.22 -11.41
C ARG A 148 -10.68 0.06 -10.27
N LEU A 149 -10.42 1.04 -9.43
CA LEU A 149 -11.32 1.41 -8.35
C LEU A 149 -12.62 2.06 -8.82
N GLN A 150 -12.68 2.63 -10.01
CA GLN A 150 -13.85 3.35 -10.51
C GLN A 150 -15.09 2.46 -10.62
N PRO A 151 -15.09 1.33 -11.36
CA PRO A 151 -16.25 0.44 -11.42
C PRO A 151 -16.59 -0.18 -10.07
N ILE A 152 -15.60 -0.42 -9.22
CA ILE A 152 -15.79 -0.93 -7.86
C ILE A 152 -16.54 0.09 -7.00
N MET A 153 -16.13 1.36 -7.06
CA MET A 153 -16.81 2.45 -6.34
C MET A 153 -18.22 2.71 -6.87
N ALA A 154 -18.40 2.74 -8.19
CA ALA A 154 -19.72 2.89 -8.82
C ALA A 154 -20.68 1.76 -8.40
N SER A 155 -20.18 0.53 -8.29
CA SER A 155 -20.98 -0.63 -7.80
C SER A 155 -21.32 -0.52 -6.30
N ALA A 156 -20.33 -0.18 -5.47
CA ALA A 156 -20.52 -0.13 -4.01
C ALA A 156 -21.27 1.12 -3.54
N TYR A 157 -20.96 2.26 -4.15
CA TYR A 157 -21.45 3.59 -3.77
C TYR A 157 -21.89 4.43 -4.99
N PRO A 158 -22.92 4.01 -5.75
CA PRO A 158 -23.30 4.65 -7.01
C PRO A 158 -23.63 6.14 -6.88
N ARG A 159 -24.19 6.56 -5.72
CA ARG A 159 -24.49 7.98 -5.46
C ARG A 159 -23.25 8.85 -5.33
N SER A 160 -22.09 8.26 -5.02
CA SER A 160 -20.83 8.99 -4.83
C SER A 160 -20.01 9.07 -6.12
N ASP A 161 -20.40 8.36 -7.17
CA ASP A 161 -19.69 8.30 -8.45
C ASP A 161 -19.39 9.69 -9.06
N PRO A 162 -20.34 10.65 -9.08
CA PRO A 162 -20.08 12.00 -9.56
C PRO A 162 -19.03 12.80 -8.76
N LEU A 163 -18.69 12.36 -7.56
CA LEU A 163 -17.65 12.96 -6.73
C LEU A 163 -16.27 12.32 -6.92
N CYS A 164 -16.23 11.22 -7.68
CA CYS A 164 -15.01 10.43 -7.89
C CYS A 164 -14.16 11.01 -9.03
N THR A 165 -12.87 11.13 -8.79
CA THR A 165 -11.86 11.48 -9.80
C THR A 165 -10.73 10.48 -9.70
N VAL A 166 -10.29 9.92 -10.83
CA VAL A 166 -9.13 9.04 -10.86
C VAL A 166 -7.87 9.91 -10.93
N LEU A 167 -7.01 9.78 -9.93
CA LEU A 167 -5.70 10.39 -9.89
C LEU A 167 -4.68 9.32 -9.48
N THR A 168 -4.02 8.76 -10.47
CA THR A 168 -3.03 7.72 -10.25
C THR A 168 -1.76 8.30 -9.61
N PRO A 169 -1.13 7.56 -8.69
CA PRO A 169 0.19 7.92 -8.19
C PRO A 169 1.21 8.06 -9.32
N GLY A 170 2.19 8.92 -9.11
CA GLY A 170 3.35 9.10 -9.97
C GLY A 170 4.64 8.74 -9.23
N VAL A 171 5.76 8.79 -9.95
CA VAL A 171 7.12 8.76 -9.39
C VAL A 171 7.78 10.11 -9.61
N ALA A 172 8.62 10.53 -8.66
CA ALA A 172 9.27 11.83 -8.72
C ALA A 172 10.34 11.89 -9.81
N HIS A 173 11.05 10.78 -10.01
CA HIS A 173 12.18 10.71 -10.93
C HIS A 173 12.15 9.44 -11.74
N VAL A 174 12.61 9.52 -12.98
CA VAL A 174 12.95 8.39 -13.83
C VAL A 174 14.48 8.26 -13.83
N HIS A 175 14.97 7.06 -13.62
CA HIS A 175 16.39 6.76 -13.56
C HIS A 175 16.82 6.03 -14.83
N GLU A 176 18.04 6.25 -15.25
CA GLU A 176 18.66 5.41 -16.27
C GLU A 176 18.83 3.98 -15.72
N GLN A 177 18.92 3.03 -16.64
CA GLN A 177 19.24 1.65 -16.28
C GLN A 177 20.62 1.61 -15.60
N ALA A 178 20.70 0.90 -14.48
CA ALA A 178 21.96 0.78 -13.75
C ALA A 178 23.05 0.15 -14.63
N SER A 179 24.24 0.76 -14.65
CA SER A 179 25.40 0.17 -15.32
C SER A 179 25.79 -1.18 -14.68
N PRO A 180 26.55 -2.04 -15.38
CA PRO A 180 27.06 -3.27 -14.77
C PRO A 180 27.81 -3.05 -13.46
N GLU A 181 28.59 -1.97 -13.37
CA GLU A 181 29.36 -1.60 -12.18
C GLU A 181 28.44 -1.17 -11.03
N GLU A 182 27.44 -0.31 -11.31
CA GLU A 182 26.45 0.12 -10.33
C GLU A 182 25.63 -1.08 -9.81
N LYS A 183 25.25 -2.00 -10.70
CA LYS A 183 24.53 -3.23 -10.34
C LYS A 183 25.37 -4.10 -9.41
N LEU A 184 26.64 -4.32 -9.71
CA LEU A 184 27.56 -5.09 -8.87
C LEU A 184 27.77 -4.44 -7.51
N ALA A 185 27.95 -3.12 -7.49
CA ALA A 185 28.07 -2.36 -6.24
C ALA A 185 26.79 -2.45 -5.38
N ALA A 186 25.61 -2.37 -6.00
CA ALA A 186 24.33 -2.55 -5.32
C ALA A 186 24.16 -3.96 -4.76
N ARG A 187 24.54 -5.00 -5.53
CA ARG A 187 24.54 -6.40 -5.07
C ARG A 187 25.47 -6.60 -3.88
N ALA A 188 26.69 -6.10 -3.95
CA ALA A 188 27.66 -6.19 -2.87
C ALA A 188 27.14 -5.52 -1.59
N LYS A 189 26.51 -4.34 -1.71
CA LYS A 189 25.90 -3.61 -0.57
C LYS A 189 24.77 -4.40 0.10
N LEU A 190 24.07 -5.25 -0.65
CA LEU A 190 22.95 -6.06 -0.17
C LEU A 190 23.38 -7.52 0.17
N ALA A 191 24.67 -7.84 0.11
CA ALA A 191 25.20 -9.20 0.27
C ALA A 191 24.52 -10.22 -0.67
N LEU A 192 24.23 -9.82 -1.89
CA LEU A 192 23.66 -10.66 -2.95
C LEU A 192 24.78 -11.24 -3.83
N PRO A 193 24.54 -12.38 -4.51
CA PRO A 193 25.47 -12.93 -5.50
C PRO A 193 25.84 -11.91 -6.57
N SER A 194 27.12 -11.83 -6.93
CA SER A 194 27.62 -10.93 -7.98
C SER A 194 27.19 -11.35 -9.38
N ALA A 195 27.02 -12.66 -9.59
CA ALA A 195 26.60 -13.27 -10.85
C ALA A 195 25.18 -13.85 -10.75
N GLY A 196 24.62 -14.24 -11.90
CA GLY A 196 23.29 -14.81 -11.99
C GLY A 196 22.18 -13.77 -12.16
N CYS A 197 20.95 -14.26 -12.34
CA CYS A 197 19.76 -13.47 -12.58
C CYS A 197 19.07 -13.12 -11.24
N CYS A 198 19.12 -11.86 -10.85
CA CYS A 198 18.48 -11.34 -9.64
C CYS A 198 17.02 -10.95 -9.91
N ILE A 199 16.08 -11.74 -9.42
CA ILE A 199 14.66 -11.42 -9.44
C ILE A 199 14.32 -10.66 -8.14
N LEU A 200 13.76 -9.47 -8.25
CA LEU A 200 13.36 -8.66 -7.10
C LEU A 200 11.87 -8.87 -6.79
N PHE A 201 11.56 -9.07 -5.53
CA PHE A 201 10.21 -9.01 -4.98
C PHE A 201 10.15 -7.93 -3.90
N VAL A 202 9.16 -7.02 -3.99
CA VAL A 202 8.96 -5.96 -3.00
C VAL A 202 7.51 -6.00 -2.49
N GLY A 203 7.32 -6.16 -1.18
CA GLY A 203 5.99 -6.17 -0.60
C GLY A 203 5.94 -6.37 0.91
N ASN A 204 4.95 -5.76 1.58
CA ASN A 204 4.77 -5.87 3.03
C ASN A 204 3.85 -7.03 3.47
N ASP A 205 3.04 -7.58 2.56
CA ASP A 205 2.23 -8.79 2.79
C ASP A 205 2.64 -9.85 1.76
N TYR A 206 3.58 -10.69 2.14
CA TYR A 206 4.21 -11.65 1.23
C TYR A 206 3.20 -12.63 0.59
N ARG A 207 2.17 -13.05 1.35
CA ARG A 207 1.15 -13.96 0.82
C ARG A 207 0.25 -13.27 -0.19
N LYS A 208 -0.27 -12.09 0.13
CA LYS A 208 -1.14 -11.32 -0.78
C LYS A 208 -0.41 -10.84 -2.02
N LYS A 209 0.88 -10.51 -1.88
CA LYS A 209 1.73 -10.07 -3.00
C LYS A 209 2.31 -11.22 -3.83
N GLY A 210 1.95 -12.48 -3.49
CA GLY A 210 2.20 -13.64 -4.32
C GLY A 210 3.58 -14.28 -4.15
N LEU A 211 4.32 -14.01 -3.06
CA LEU A 211 5.59 -14.67 -2.80
C LEU A 211 5.52 -16.20 -2.89
N PRO A 212 4.47 -16.90 -2.38
CA PRO A 212 4.37 -18.35 -2.53
C PRO A 212 4.35 -18.83 -3.99
N ALA A 213 3.69 -18.10 -4.88
CA ALA A 213 3.68 -18.41 -6.32
C ALA A 213 5.08 -18.20 -6.93
N LEU A 214 5.77 -17.14 -6.53
CA LEU A 214 7.12 -16.85 -7.01
C LEU A 214 8.14 -17.89 -6.54
N LEU A 215 8.03 -18.37 -5.29
CA LEU A 215 8.84 -19.48 -4.78
C LEU A 215 8.59 -20.78 -5.58
N GLY A 216 7.34 -21.03 -5.96
CA GLY A 216 7.01 -22.15 -6.85
C GLY A 216 7.65 -22.01 -8.23
N ALA A 217 7.57 -20.82 -8.82
CA ALA A 217 8.19 -20.53 -10.12
C ALA A 217 9.72 -20.64 -10.08
N LEU A 218 10.36 -20.15 -9.01
CA LEU A 218 11.82 -20.18 -8.85
C LEU A 218 12.38 -21.61 -8.91
N ALA A 219 11.64 -22.60 -8.44
CA ALA A 219 12.05 -24.02 -8.51
C ALA A 219 12.21 -24.54 -9.95
N HIS A 220 11.55 -23.91 -10.94
CA HIS A 220 11.59 -24.27 -12.35
C HIS A 220 12.55 -23.40 -13.18
N LEU A 221 13.14 -22.36 -12.58
CA LEU A 221 14.09 -21.48 -13.23
C LEU A 221 15.53 -22.04 -13.11
N PRO A 222 16.45 -21.65 -14.03
CA PRO A 222 17.85 -22.01 -13.96
C PRO A 222 18.46 -21.80 -12.58
N ALA A 223 19.48 -22.60 -12.24
CA ALA A 223 20.07 -22.60 -10.89
C ALA A 223 20.77 -21.28 -10.53
N ASP A 224 21.19 -20.51 -11.50
CA ASP A 224 21.80 -19.19 -11.36
C ASP A 224 20.78 -18.05 -11.14
N CYS A 225 19.47 -18.34 -11.29
CA CYS A 225 18.42 -17.39 -10.90
C CYS A 225 18.20 -17.41 -9.39
N TYR A 226 18.15 -16.25 -8.78
CA TYR A 226 17.88 -16.09 -7.34
C TYR A 226 16.88 -14.97 -7.07
N LEU A 227 16.27 -14.99 -5.89
CA LEU A 227 15.23 -14.08 -5.48
C LEU A 227 15.69 -13.19 -4.33
N ALA A 228 15.66 -11.87 -4.52
CA ALA A 228 15.82 -10.87 -3.48
C ALA A 228 14.44 -10.42 -2.98
N VAL A 229 14.16 -10.59 -1.68
CA VAL A 229 12.86 -10.30 -1.04
C VAL A 229 12.98 -9.09 -0.13
N VAL A 230 12.31 -8.00 -0.47
CA VAL A 230 12.27 -6.75 0.31
C VAL A 230 10.88 -6.56 0.91
N GLY A 231 10.82 -6.18 2.19
CA GLY A 231 9.56 -5.82 2.85
C GLY A 231 9.52 -6.20 4.33
N ASN A 232 8.33 -6.51 4.84
CA ASN A 232 8.07 -6.66 6.26
C ASN A 232 8.85 -7.81 6.92
N SER A 233 9.81 -7.46 7.75
CA SER A 233 10.69 -8.40 8.46
C SER A 233 9.93 -9.38 9.37
N SER A 234 8.74 -9.02 9.86
CA SER A 234 7.96 -9.90 10.76
C SER A 234 7.44 -11.18 10.10
N GLN A 235 7.42 -11.24 8.77
CA GLN A 235 6.97 -12.43 8.03
C GLN A 235 8.13 -13.34 7.60
N ILE A 236 9.38 -12.87 7.72
CA ILE A 236 10.55 -13.59 7.20
C ILE A 236 10.67 -14.98 7.81
N ALA A 237 10.58 -15.13 9.13
CA ALA A 237 10.75 -16.41 9.81
C ALA A 237 9.81 -17.51 9.27
N GLY A 238 8.54 -17.17 9.03
CA GLY A 238 7.57 -18.12 8.45
C GLY A 238 7.92 -18.55 7.03
N PHE A 239 8.42 -17.63 6.21
CA PHE A 239 8.82 -17.93 4.83
C PHE A 239 10.19 -18.58 4.71
N GLN A 240 11.11 -18.32 5.62
CA GLN A 240 12.40 -19.03 5.68
C GLN A 240 12.21 -20.54 5.82
N HIS A 241 11.29 -20.97 6.69
CA HIS A 241 10.96 -22.40 6.80
C HIS A 241 10.39 -22.96 5.49
N GLU A 242 9.48 -22.24 4.83
CA GLU A 242 8.92 -22.64 3.53
C GLU A 242 10.01 -22.73 2.44
N VAL A 243 10.95 -21.79 2.40
CA VAL A 243 12.10 -21.78 1.48
C VAL A 243 13.01 -22.98 1.72
N GLN A 244 13.33 -23.32 2.96
CA GLN A 244 14.14 -24.48 3.32
C GLN A 244 13.48 -25.80 2.92
N THR A 245 12.18 -25.96 3.20
CA THR A 245 11.43 -27.18 2.83
C THR A 245 11.34 -27.39 1.31
N ARG A 246 11.45 -26.31 0.52
CA ARG A 246 11.49 -26.36 -0.95
C ARG A 246 12.90 -26.54 -1.53
N GLY A 247 13.94 -26.60 -0.70
CA GLY A 247 15.33 -26.67 -1.15
C GLY A 247 15.86 -25.40 -1.83
N LEU A 248 15.25 -24.24 -1.53
CA LEU A 248 15.59 -22.96 -2.16
C LEU A 248 16.44 -22.05 -1.26
N GLY A 249 16.99 -22.56 -0.15
CA GLY A 249 17.69 -21.81 0.87
C GLY A 249 18.83 -20.91 0.36
N GLU A 250 19.58 -21.39 -0.63
CA GLU A 250 20.70 -20.66 -1.21
C GLU A 250 20.31 -19.70 -2.36
N ARG A 251 19.02 -19.74 -2.77
CA ARG A 251 18.49 -18.95 -3.88
C ARG A 251 17.51 -17.86 -3.45
N VAL A 252 17.20 -17.72 -2.15
CA VAL A 252 16.25 -16.72 -1.65
C VAL A 252 16.88 -15.90 -0.54
N PHE A 253 17.01 -14.60 -0.80
CA PHE A 253 17.66 -13.63 0.10
C PHE A 253 16.62 -12.68 0.68
N PHE A 254 16.34 -12.79 1.97
CA PHE A 254 15.44 -11.87 2.67
C PHE A 254 16.19 -10.66 3.18
N LEU A 255 15.94 -9.50 2.57
CA LEU A 255 16.65 -8.25 2.85
C LEU A 255 15.96 -7.39 3.92
N GLY A 256 14.74 -7.77 4.31
CA GLY A 256 13.93 -6.95 5.23
C GLY A 256 13.42 -5.66 4.59
N ALA A 257 13.04 -4.70 5.41
CA ALA A 257 12.63 -3.38 4.94
C ALA A 257 13.87 -2.52 4.65
N LEU A 258 13.94 -1.98 3.45
CA LEU A 258 15.03 -1.10 3.02
C LEU A 258 14.55 0.36 2.96
N ASN A 259 15.43 1.27 3.37
CA ASN A 259 15.25 2.71 3.20
C ASN A 259 16.62 3.37 2.94
N PRO A 260 16.90 3.88 1.72
CA PRO A 260 16.05 3.82 0.52
C PRO A 260 15.99 2.41 -0.11
N VAL A 261 14.89 2.12 -0.81
CA VAL A 261 14.68 0.86 -1.54
C VAL A 261 15.40 0.84 -2.89
N ASP A 262 15.86 1.97 -3.36
CA ASP A 262 16.50 2.19 -4.68
C ASP A 262 17.65 1.23 -4.95
N VAL A 263 18.43 0.93 -3.90
CA VAL A 263 19.55 -0.02 -4.01
C VAL A 263 19.08 -1.41 -4.45
N ALA A 264 17.87 -1.83 -4.08
CA ALA A 264 17.32 -3.12 -4.50
C ALA A 264 16.90 -3.10 -5.98
N TYR A 265 16.31 -2.00 -6.45
CA TYR A 265 15.99 -1.84 -7.88
C TYR A 265 17.24 -1.81 -8.75
N ARG A 266 18.33 -1.15 -8.30
CA ARG A 266 19.61 -1.13 -9.02
C ARG A 266 20.32 -2.49 -9.05
N ALA A 267 20.14 -3.31 -8.01
CA ALA A 267 20.76 -4.65 -7.91
C ALA A 267 20.10 -5.70 -8.81
N ALA A 268 18.83 -5.50 -9.16
CA ALA A 268 17.99 -6.49 -9.82
C ALA A 268 18.13 -6.51 -11.34
N ASP A 269 17.71 -7.63 -11.95
CA ASP A 269 17.55 -7.78 -13.39
C ASP A 269 16.10 -7.65 -13.83
N CYS A 270 15.15 -8.01 -12.95
CA CYS A 270 13.73 -7.78 -13.14
C CYS A 270 12.99 -7.70 -11.81
N LEU A 271 11.83 -7.04 -11.81
CA LEU A 271 10.85 -7.12 -10.71
C LEU A 271 9.81 -8.20 -11.04
N ALA A 272 9.52 -9.08 -10.09
CA ALA A 272 8.37 -9.98 -10.16
C ALA A 272 7.33 -9.60 -9.11
N HIS A 273 6.10 -9.29 -9.56
CA HIS A 273 4.98 -8.88 -8.69
C HIS A 273 3.73 -9.70 -9.00
N PRO A 274 3.71 -11.01 -8.67
CA PRO A 274 2.58 -11.90 -8.93
C PRO A 274 1.48 -11.73 -7.87
N THR A 275 1.01 -10.50 -7.68
CA THR A 275 0.06 -10.16 -6.62
C THR A 275 -1.30 -10.80 -6.84
N LEU A 276 -1.92 -11.26 -5.76
CA LEU A 276 -3.30 -11.76 -5.74
C LEU A 276 -4.31 -10.62 -5.58
N GLU A 277 -3.88 -9.52 -4.95
CA GLU A 277 -4.71 -8.35 -4.71
C GLU A 277 -3.84 -7.09 -4.67
N ASP A 278 -4.10 -6.18 -5.59
CA ASP A 278 -3.56 -4.82 -5.55
C ASP A 278 -4.52 -3.83 -6.20
N THR A 279 -4.58 -2.63 -5.66
CA THR A 279 -5.36 -1.54 -6.26
C THR A 279 -4.49 -0.67 -7.15
N PHE A 280 -3.24 -0.48 -6.76
CA PHE A 280 -2.20 0.20 -7.53
C PHE A 280 -0.84 -0.23 -7.01
N ALA A 281 -0.11 -0.98 -7.83
CA ALA A 281 1.20 -1.51 -7.45
C ALA A 281 2.30 -0.45 -7.62
N MET A 282 2.53 0.37 -6.61
CA MET A 282 3.59 1.39 -6.60
C MET A 282 4.95 0.79 -6.95
N VAL A 283 5.24 -0.41 -6.45
CA VAL A 283 6.51 -1.10 -6.69
C VAL A 283 6.76 -1.40 -8.17
N VAL A 284 5.69 -1.63 -8.96
CA VAL A 284 5.79 -1.81 -10.41
C VAL A 284 6.15 -0.48 -11.08
N LEU A 285 5.50 0.61 -10.69
CA LEU A 285 5.81 1.93 -11.21
C LEU A 285 7.24 2.37 -10.83
N GLU A 286 7.66 2.09 -9.62
CA GLU A 286 9.03 2.35 -9.15
C GLU A 286 10.05 1.54 -9.96
N ALA A 287 9.83 0.24 -10.18
CA ALA A 287 10.72 -0.59 -11.00
C ALA A 287 10.84 -0.05 -12.44
N LEU A 288 9.73 0.34 -13.05
CA LEU A 288 9.73 0.97 -14.37
C LEU A 288 10.50 2.30 -14.37
N ALA A 289 10.42 3.07 -13.28
CA ALA A 289 11.18 4.31 -13.11
C ALA A 289 12.70 4.06 -13.02
N PHE A 290 13.13 2.86 -12.60
CA PHE A 290 14.52 2.41 -12.65
C PHE A 290 14.86 1.67 -13.94
N SER A 291 14.04 1.77 -14.98
CA SER A 291 14.21 1.06 -16.26
C SER A 291 14.35 -0.47 -16.10
N LEU A 292 13.75 -1.00 -15.02
CA LEU A 292 13.80 -2.42 -14.69
C LEU A 292 12.63 -3.15 -15.35
N PRO A 293 12.86 -4.26 -16.09
CA PRO A 293 11.80 -5.11 -16.60
C PRO A 293 10.88 -5.61 -15.48
N VAL A 294 9.58 -5.72 -15.78
CA VAL A 294 8.60 -6.14 -14.77
C VAL A 294 7.79 -7.35 -15.25
N VAL A 295 7.57 -8.30 -14.36
CA VAL A 295 6.66 -9.43 -14.53
C VAL A 295 5.53 -9.29 -13.52
N VAL A 296 4.32 -9.16 -14.00
CA VAL A 296 3.13 -8.94 -13.17
C VAL A 296 2.07 -9.99 -13.46
N SER A 297 1.20 -10.24 -12.49
CA SER A 297 0.00 -11.04 -12.73
C SER A 297 -0.93 -10.35 -13.74
N GLY A 298 -1.65 -11.15 -14.55
CA GLY A 298 -2.58 -10.64 -15.56
C GLY A 298 -3.73 -9.82 -14.98
N ALA A 299 -4.45 -9.10 -15.83
CA ALA A 299 -5.48 -8.12 -15.44
C ALA A 299 -6.80 -8.73 -14.93
N ASP A 300 -6.95 -10.05 -14.90
CA ASP A 300 -8.20 -10.76 -14.61
C ASP A 300 -8.40 -11.05 -13.10
N TYR A 301 -8.06 -10.10 -12.23
CA TYR A 301 -8.27 -10.21 -10.79
C TYR A 301 -9.39 -9.33 -10.29
#